data_0bbc8a4b547cebaacde62a1ffb5ba30c
#
_entry.id   0bbc8a4b547cebaacde62a1ffb5ba30c
#
_cell.length_a   1.000
_cell.length_b   1.000
_cell.length_c   1.000
_cell.angle_alpha   90.00
_cell.angle_beta   90.00
_cell.angle_gamma   90.00
#
_symmetry.space_group_name_H-M   'P 1'
#
loop_
_entity.id
_entity.type
_entity.pdbx_description
1 polymer ?
#
loop_
_entity_poly.entity_id
_entity_poly.type
_entity_poly.pdbx_seq_one_letter_code
_entity_poly.pdbx_strand_id
1 'polypeptide(L)'
;RQLIDLLDRSELSHCYLLVTGTPSLFEGAKGVRSVPPLADRIGTVGDDGYRNPLQPQLTLSRFDAQKLEQVALRVMDIYAEAHGEVDRERVSHRFIRAQIRQLTGRFGGRVDVIPRLFLREFVDVLDKAALYPEYDPWDAYRFDPAATELPLNEEEEAVMVVEW
;
A
#
# COMPACT_ATOMS: atom_id res chain seq x y z
N ARG A 1 -4.29 -15.45 -20.94
CA ARG A 1 -4.17 -15.65 -22.40
C ARG A 1 -5.54 -15.64 -23.04
N GLN A 2 -6.48 -16.53 -22.66
CA GLN A 2 -7.83 -16.62 -23.23
C GLN A 2 -8.62 -15.30 -23.18
N LEU A 3 -8.55 -14.55 -22.09
CA LEU A 3 -9.28 -13.27 -21.93
C LEU A 3 -8.76 -12.18 -22.89
N ILE A 4 -7.46 -12.17 -23.15
CA ILE A 4 -6.82 -11.23 -24.08
C ILE A 4 -7.19 -11.62 -25.51
N ASP A 5 -7.20 -12.91 -25.82
CA ASP A 5 -7.61 -13.42 -27.14
C ASP A 5 -9.08 -13.07 -27.45
N LEU A 6 -9.97 -13.08 -26.44
CA LEU A 6 -11.38 -12.68 -26.59
C LEU A 6 -11.53 -11.18 -26.87
N LEU A 7 -10.75 -10.34 -26.18
CA LEU A 7 -10.74 -8.89 -26.42
C LEU A 7 -10.19 -8.54 -27.80
N ASP A 8 -9.14 -9.24 -28.25
CA ASP A 8 -8.54 -9.03 -29.56
C ASP A 8 -9.46 -9.39 -30.72
N ARG A 9 -10.29 -10.41 -30.55
CA ARG A 9 -11.25 -10.83 -31.57
C ARG A 9 -12.48 -9.94 -31.64
N SER A 10 -12.54 -8.88 -30.84
CA SER A 10 -13.71 -8.00 -30.73
C SER A 10 -15.01 -8.74 -30.36
N GLU A 11 -14.87 -9.95 -29.78
CA GLU A 11 -16.04 -10.72 -29.32
C GLU A 11 -16.70 -10.06 -28.09
N LEU A 12 -15.95 -9.25 -27.35
CA LEU A 12 -16.41 -8.45 -26.22
C LEU A 12 -16.37 -6.96 -26.60
N SER A 13 -17.34 -6.53 -27.42
CA SER A 13 -17.51 -5.11 -27.73
C SER A 13 -17.85 -4.31 -26.46
N HIS A 14 -17.26 -3.12 -26.34
CA HIS A 14 -17.47 -2.20 -25.19
C HIS A 14 -16.90 -2.69 -23.84
N CYS A 15 -16.00 -3.69 -23.86
CA CYS A 15 -15.28 -4.12 -22.66
C CYS A 15 -13.91 -3.50 -22.58
N TYR A 16 -13.50 -3.12 -21.37
CA TYR A 16 -12.16 -2.67 -21.05
C TYR A 16 -11.54 -3.56 -19.99
N LEU A 17 -10.31 -4.04 -20.22
CA LEU A 17 -9.60 -4.89 -19.27
C LEU A 17 -8.55 -4.05 -18.53
N LEU A 18 -8.73 -3.88 -17.24
CA LEU A 18 -7.75 -3.31 -16.33
C LEU A 18 -7.14 -4.43 -15.48
N VAL A 19 -5.82 -4.57 -15.54
CA VAL A 19 -5.06 -5.55 -14.75
C VAL A 19 -4.16 -4.82 -13.79
N THR A 20 -4.22 -5.18 -12.52
CA THR A 20 -3.32 -4.69 -11.48
C THR A 20 -2.42 -5.82 -11.00
N GLY A 21 -1.20 -5.51 -10.64
CA GLY A 21 -0.25 -6.50 -10.13
C GLY A 21 1.02 -5.88 -9.56
N THR A 22 1.79 -6.71 -8.91
CA THR A 22 3.12 -6.35 -8.41
C THR A 22 4.15 -6.28 -9.54
N PRO A 23 5.33 -5.69 -9.34
CA PRO A 23 6.40 -5.69 -10.33
C PRO A 23 6.75 -7.08 -10.87
N SER A 24 6.67 -8.12 -10.03
CA SER A 24 6.93 -9.51 -10.44
C SER A 24 5.93 -10.04 -11.47
N LEU A 25 4.67 -9.56 -11.45
CA LEU A 25 3.69 -9.90 -12.48
C LEU A 25 4.10 -9.34 -13.85
N PHE A 26 4.73 -8.18 -13.89
CA PHE A 26 5.13 -7.53 -15.14
C PHE A 26 6.53 -7.96 -15.59
N GLU A 27 7.50 -8.02 -14.69
CA GLU A 27 8.94 -8.17 -14.99
C GLU A 27 9.52 -9.53 -14.60
N GLY A 28 8.78 -10.36 -13.85
CA GLY A 28 9.21 -11.69 -13.43
C GLY A 28 9.46 -12.63 -14.62
N ALA A 29 10.21 -13.70 -14.39
CA ALA A 29 10.53 -14.72 -15.41
C ALA A 29 9.29 -15.34 -16.10
N LYS A 30 8.15 -15.34 -15.40
CA LYS A 30 6.82 -15.75 -15.91
C LYS A 30 5.87 -14.55 -16.02
N GLY A 31 6.38 -13.35 -15.94
CA GLY A 31 5.59 -12.11 -16.00
C GLY A 31 5.09 -11.81 -17.40
N VAL A 32 4.30 -10.75 -17.51
CA VAL A 32 3.65 -10.34 -18.76
C VAL A 32 4.68 -10.05 -19.86
N ARG A 33 5.84 -9.49 -19.51
CA ARG A 33 6.94 -9.22 -20.45
C ARG A 33 7.60 -10.48 -21.01
N SER A 34 7.43 -11.64 -20.37
CA SER A 34 7.92 -12.92 -20.90
C SER A 34 7.06 -13.47 -22.04
N VAL A 35 5.91 -12.86 -22.31
CA VAL A 35 4.98 -13.22 -23.40
C VAL A 35 5.10 -12.16 -24.50
N PRO A 36 5.86 -12.41 -25.60
CA PRO A 36 6.17 -11.39 -26.59
C PRO A 36 4.98 -10.60 -27.13
N PRO A 37 3.85 -11.23 -27.52
CA PRO A 37 2.70 -10.47 -28.02
C PRO A 37 2.07 -9.52 -26.97
N LEU A 38 2.21 -9.81 -25.68
CA LEU A 38 1.75 -8.93 -24.59
C LEU A 38 2.77 -7.82 -24.33
N ALA A 39 4.05 -8.18 -24.31
CA ALA A 39 5.13 -7.21 -24.12
C ALA A 39 5.09 -6.09 -25.17
N ASP A 40 4.85 -6.45 -26.43
CA ASP A 40 4.75 -5.49 -27.54
C ASP A 40 3.55 -4.52 -27.38
N ARG A 41 2.45 -5.00 -26.81
CA ARG A 41 1.22 -4.19 -26.64
C ARG A 41 1.25 -3.27 -25.45
N ILE A 42 1.88 -3.70 -24.37
CA ILE A 42 1.95 -2.93 -23.12
C ILE A 42 3.29 -2.23 -22.93
N GLY A 43 4.23 -2.43 -23.87
CA GLY A 43 5.54 -1.81 -23.82
C GLY A 43 5.43 -0.29 -23.72
N THR A 44 6.20 0.30 -22.84
CA THR A 44 6.34 1.75 -22.75
C THR A 44 7.42 2.22 -23.74
N VAL A 45 7.13 3.27 -24.46
CA VAL A 45 8.09 3.90 -25.39
C VAL A 45 8.84 4.98 -24.62
N GLY A 46 10.14 4.71 -24.39
CA GLY A 46 11.08 5.68 -23.83
C GLY A 46 10.87 5.98 -22.32
N ASP A 47 11.96 6.29 -21.65
CA ASP A 47 11.97 6.94 -20.35
C ASP A 47 12.80 8.23 -20.49
N ASP A 48 12.12 9.29 -20.90
CA ASP A 48 12.68 10.64 -21.02
C ASP A 48 12.49 11.48 -19.76
N GLY A 49 12.05 10.82 -18.66
CA GLY A 49 11.74 11.47 -17.39
C GLY A 49 10.33 12.08 -17.31
N TYR A 50 9.56 12.03 -18.41
CA TYR A 50 8.17 12.51 -18.44
C TYR A 50 7.20 11.34 -18.39
N ARG A 51 6.36 11.33 -17.36
CA ARG A 51 5.34 10.29 -17.18
C ARG A 51 4.16 10.53 -18.12
N ASN A 52 3.93 9.61 -19.06
CA ASN A 52 2.76 9.66 -19.94
C ASN A 52 1.61 8.84 -19.35
N PRO A 53 0.54 9.48 -18.81
CA PRO A 53 -0.58 8.77 -18.20
C PRO A 53 -1.50 8.07 -19.22
N LEU A 54 -1.29 8.28 -20.51
CA LEU A 54 -2.04 7.63 -21.60
C LEU A 54 -1.41 6.32 -22.07
N GLN A 55 -0.29 5.93 -21.48
CA GLN A 55 0.34 4.65 -21.79
C GLN A 55 -0.50 3.48 -21.26
N PRO A 56 -0.44 2.31 -21.95
CA PRO A 56 -1.16 1.11 -21.50
C PRO A 56 -0.71 0.60 -20.12
N GLN A 57 0.54 0.88 -19.73
CA GLN A 57 1.10 0.49 -18.45
C GLN A 57 1.36 1.72 -17.56
N LEU A 58 0.75 1.75 -16.40
CA LEU A 58 0.96 2.77 -15.39
C LEU A 58 1.62 2.16 -14.15
N THR A 59 2.77 2.69 -13.78
CA THR A 59 3.42 2.32 -12.51
C THR A 59 2.99 3.28 -11.42
N LEU A 60 2.41 2.75 -10.34
CA LEU A 60 2.09 3.55 -9.16
C LEU A 60 3.38 3.89 -8.41
N SER A 61 3.51 5.14 -8.01
CA SER A 61 4.63 5.55 -7.18
C SER A 61 4.55 4.88 -5.81
N ARG A 62 5.71 4.43 -5.29
CA ARG A 62 5.81 3.85 -3.96
C ARG A 62 5.35 4.84 -2.88
N PHE A 63 4.93 4.28 -1.77
CA PHE A 63 4.62 5.08 -0.58
C PHE A 63 5.90 5.69 0.00
N ASP A 64 5.77 6.93 0.44
CA ASP A 64 6.69 7.62 1.32
C ASP A 64 5.97 8.03 2.62
N ALA A 65 6.68 8.54 3.60
CA ALA A 65 6.12 8.91 4.90
C ALA A 65 5.03 9.99 4.78
N GLN A 66 5.16 10.91 3.82
CA GLN A 66 4.19 11.97 3.60
C GLN A 66 2.87 11.42 3.02
N LYS A 67 2.97 10.50 2.07
CA LYS A 67 1.79 9.83 1.49
C LYS A 67 1.09 8.96 2.53
N LEU A 68 1.84 8.25 3.38
CA LEU A 68 1.24 7.47 4.48
C LEU A 68 0.51 8.37 5.47
N GLU A 69 1.07 9.52 5.83
CA GLU A 69 0.40 10.51 6.67
C GLU A 69 -0.91 10.99 6.03
N GLN A 70 -0.89 11.33 4.74
CA GLN A 70 -2.10 11.75 4.02
C GLN A 70 -3.17 10.67 4.00
N VAL A 71 -2.78 9.43 3.77
CA VAL A 71 -3.70 8.28 3.81
C VAL A 71 -4.26 8.08 5.22
N ALA A 72 -3.45 8.18 6.27
CA ALA A 72 -3.91 8.09 7.65
C ALA A 72 -4.98 9.14 7.97
N LEU A 73 -4.75 10.39 7.56
CA LEU A 73 -5.74 11.46 7.74
C LEU A 73 -7.05 11.16 7.01
N ARG A 74 -6.95 10.64 5.78
CA ARG A 74 -8.14 10.26 5.01
C ARG A 74 -8.88 9.07 5.63
N VAL A 75 -8.16 8.09 6.16
CA VAL A 75 -8.75 6.96 6.90
C VAL A 75 -9.44 7.46 8.17
N MET A 76 -8.84 8.40 8.89
CA MET A 76 -9.45 9.01 10.07
C MET A 76 -10.75 9.76 9.75
N ASP A 77 -10.81 10.47 8.60
CA ASP A 77 -12.04 11.12 8.14
C ASP A 77 -13.14 10.09 7.83
N ILE A 78 -12.80 9.02 7.09
CA ILE A 78 -13.73 7.92 6.78
C ILE A 78 -14.20 7.23 8.06
N TYR A 79 -13.29 7.01 9.00
CA TYR A 79 -13.62 6.41 10.29
C TYR A 79 -14.61 7.27 11.07
N ALA A 80 -14.37 8.58 11.11
CA ALA A 80 -15.25 9.53 11.78
C ALA A 80 -16.68 9.56 11.17
N GLU A 81 -16.78 9.45 9.84
CA GLU A 81 -18.08 9.35 9.16
C GLU A 81 -18.83 8.05 9.49
N ALA A 82 -18.10 6.95 9.69
CA ALA A 82 -18.68 5.62 9.92
C ALA A 82 -18.98 5.33 11.39
N HIS A 83 -18.15 5.79 12.31
CA HIS A 83 -18.17 5.39 13.73
C HIS A 83 -18.40 6.55 14.71
N GLY A 84 -18.40 7.78 14.23
CA GLY A 84 -18.51 8.98 15.03
C GLY A 84 -17.19 9.71 15.21
N GLU A 85 -17.25 10.82 15.94
CA GLU A 85 -16.16 11.78 16.01
C GLU A 85 -14.89 11.17 16.62
N VAL A 86 -13.75 11.39 15.97
CA VAL A 86 -12.43 10.96 16.43
C VAL A 86 -11.77 12.09 17.20
N ASP A 87 -11.25 11.79 18.38
CA ASP A 87 -10.43 12.73 19.16
C ASP A 87 -9.09 13.01 18.45
N ARG A 88 -9.05 14.12 17.70
CA ARG A 88 -7.90 14.56 16.91
C ARG A 88 -6.75 15.14 17.74
N GLU A 89 -6.96 15.41 19.02
CA GLU A 89 -5.90 15.81 19.94
C GLU A 89 -5.12 14.58 20.39
N ARG A 90 -5.82 13.49 20.70
CA ARG A 90 -5.21 12.20 21.07
C ARG A 90 -4.57 11.51 19.87
N VAL A 91 -5.27 11.42 18.75
CA VAL A 91 -4.75 10.86 17.48
C VAL A 91 -4.29 12.00 16.56
N SER A 92 -3.30 12.74 17.01
CA SER A 92 -2.82 13.94 16.32
C SER A 92 -1.89 13.61 15.14
N HIS A 93 -1.68 14.58 14.24
CA HIS A 93 -0.66 14.48 13.18
C HIS A 93 0.72 14.11 13.71
N ARG A 94 1.07 14.62 14.90
CA ARG A 94 2.34 14.29 15.54
C ARG A 94 2.41 12.81 15.93
N PHE A 95 1.32 12.25 16.43
CA PHE A 95 1.21 10.82 16.74
C PHE A 95 1.34 9.97 15.46
N ILE A 96 0.60 10.30 14.41
CA ILE A 96 0.66 9.59 13.12
C ILE A 96 2.09 9.53 12.60
N ARG A 97 2.81 10.63 12.60
CA ARG A 97 4.23 10.68 12.18
C ARG A 97 5.13 9.86 13.09
N ALA A 98 4.86 9.81 14.38
CA ALA A 98 5.63 8.99 15.32
C ALA A 98 5.39 7.50 15.07
N GLN A 99 4.14 7.10 14.84
CA GLN A 99 3.78 5.72 14.50
C GLN A 99 4.43 5.27 13.19
N ILE A 100 4.39 6.10 12.12
CA ILE A 100 5.08 5.82 10.86
C ILE A 100 6.58 5.61 11.08
N ARG A 101 7.23 6.48 11.87
CA ARG A 101 8.67 6.35 12.17
C ARG A 101 8.99 5.10 12.97
N GLN A 102 8.15 4.75 13.94
CA GLN A 102 8.36 3.55 14.76
C GLN A 102 8.28 2.28 13.91
N LEU A 103 7.27 2.18 13.06
CA LEU A 103 7.14 1.06 12.11
C LEU A 103 8.29 1.04 11.10
N THR A 104 8.56 2.16 10.45
CA THR A 104 9.62 2.27 9.43
C THR A 104 10.99 1.88 10.00
N GLY A 105 11.27 2.26 11.26
CA GLY A 105 12.53 1.91 11.92
C GLY A 105 12.74 0.40 12.07
N ARG A 106 11.66 -0.37 12.22
CA ARG A 106 11.73 -1.84 12.29
C ARG A 106 11.98 -2.51 10.93
N PHE A 107 11.68 -1.80 9.84
CA PHE A 107 11.88 -2.28 8.47
C PHE A 107 13.04 -1.55 7.75
N GLY A 108 14.13 -1.25 8.48
CA GLY A 108 15.33 -0.67 7.91
C GLY A 108 15.13 0.68 7.23
N GLY A 109 14.13 1.47 7.64
CA GLY A 109 13.80 2.75 7.03
C GLY A 109 12.91 2.67 5.77
N ARG A 110 12.48 1.48 5.35
CA ARG A 110 11.68 1.27 4.15
C ARG A 110 10.19 1.54 4.38
N VAL A 111 9.72 2.67 3.93
CA VAL A 111 8.30 3.07 4.04
C VAL A 111 7.41 2.33 3.05
N ASP A 112 7.95 1.93 1.91
CA ASP A 112 7.23 1.26 0.82
C ASP A 112 6.74 -0.16 1.18
N VAL A 113 7.28 -0.75 2.23
CA VAL A 113 6.94 -2.11 2.69
C VAL A 113 5.81 -2.11 3.73
N ILE A 114 5.62 -1.02 4.46
CA ILE A 114 4.75 -0.98 5.63
C ILE A 114 3.30 -0.49 5.45
N PRO A 115 2.78 -0.08 4.26
CA PRO A 115 1.47 0.58 4.19
C PRO A 115 0.33 -0.25 4.77
N ARG A 116 0.28 -1.55 4.45
CA ARG A 116 -0.75 -2.47 4.93
C ARG A 116 -0.69 -2.62 6.45
N LEU A 117 0.50 -2.84 6.97
CA LEU A 117 0.73 -3.01 8.39
C LEU A 117 0.40 -1.73 9.15
N PHE A 118 0.89 -0.59 8.65
CA PHE A 118 0.60 0.71 9.23
C PHE A 118 -0.90 0.98 9.31
N LEU A 119 -1.66 0.77 8.23
CA LEU A 119 -3.09 1.04 8.22
C LEU A 119 -3.85 0.16 9.20
N ARG A 120 -3.49 -1.11 9.33
CA ARG A 120 -4.09 -2.01 10.30
C ARG A 120 -3.85 -1.54 11.74
N GLU A 121 -2.60 -1.25 12.08
CA GLU A 121 -2.23 -0.74 13.40
C GLU A 121 -2.89 0.61 13.69
N PHE A 122 -3.02 1.45 12.67
CA PHE A 122 -3.65 2.76 12.81
C PHE A 122 -5.16 2.65 13.08
N VAL A 123 -5.86 1.76 12.39
CA VAL A 123 -7.29 1.50 12.64
C VAL A 123 -7.50 0.93 14.04
N ASP A 124 -6.65 0.00 14.50
CA ASP A 124 -6.69 -0.52 15.86
C ASP A 124 -6.51 0.60 16.92
N VAL A 125 -5.64 1.57 16.64
CA VAL A 125 -5.50 2.75 17.51
C VAL A 125 -6.78 3.60 17.53
N LEU A 126 -7.42 3.80 16.37
CA LEU A 126 -8.70 4.52 16.29
C LEU A 126 -9.79 3.81 17.07
N ASP A 127 -9.91 2.48 16.91
CA ASP A 127 -10.88 1.65 17.64
C ASP A 127 -10.68 1.76 19.16
N LYS A 128 -9.44 1.63 19.63
CA LYS A 128 -9.12 1.76 21.06
C LYS A 128 -9.38 3.16 21.59
N ALA A 129 -9.04 4.18 20.81
CA ALA A 129 -9.31 5.57 21.21
C ALA A 129 -10.80 5.89 21.28
N ALA A 130 -11.62 5.25 20.44
CA ALA A 130 -13.08 5.40 20.47
C ALA A 130 -13.74 4.62 21.60
N LEU A 131 -13.25 3.39 21.88
CA LEU A 131 -13.85 2.49 22.87
C LEU A 131 -13.44 2.81 24.31
N TYR A 132 -12.23 3.34 24.51
CA TYR A 132 -11.63 3.53 25.82
C TYR A 132 -11.23 4.99 26.04
N PRO A 133 -12.00 5.77 26.82
CA PRO A 133 -11.68 7.17 27.11
C PRO A 133 -10.32 7.37 27.78
N GLU A 134 -9.86 6.39 28.55
CA GLU A 134 -8.56 6.39 29.23
C GLU A 134 -7.38 6.00 28.36
N TYR A 135 -7.62 5.46 27.15
CA TYR A 135 -6.54 5.05 26.24
C TYR A 135 -5.83 6.26 25.65
N ASP A 136 -4.57 6.47 26.01
CA ASP A 136 -3.70 7.45 25.36
C ASP A 136 -2.76 6.74 24.37
N PRO A 137 -2.91 7.00 23.06
CA PRO A 137 -2.04 6.39 22.04
C PRO A 137 -0.55 6.66 22.24
N TRP A 138 -0.19 7.83 22.84
CA TRP A 138 1.21 8.17 23.10
C TRP A 138 1.87 7.26 24.12
N ASP A 139 1.13 6.89 25.14
CA ASP A 139 1.65 6.07 26.22
C ASP A 139 1.46 4.58 25.97
N ALA A 140 0.35 4.20 25.35
CA ALA A 140 -0.06 2.81 25.21
C ALA A 140 0.39 2.13 23.92
N TYR A 141 0.50 2.88 22.78
CA TYR A 141 0.87 2.26 21.53
C TYR A 141 2.35 1.83 21.51
N ARG A 142 2.56 0.55 21.28
CA ARG A 142 3.87 -0.02 20.99
C ARG A 142 3.69 -1.04 19.87
N PHE A 143 4.44 -0.89 18.78
CA PHE A 143 4.45 -1.89 17.74
C PHE A 143 5.24 -3.11 18.22
N ASP A 144 4.57 -4.26 18.28
CA ASP A 144 5.20 -5.55 18.56
C ASP A 144 5.06 -6.48 17.35
N PRO A 145 6.15 -6.75 16.61
CA PRO A 145 6.11 -7.65 15.46
C PRO A 145 5.70 -9.08 15.85
N ALA A 146 6.04 -9.52 17.07
CA ALA A 146 5.72 -10.87 17.53
C ALA A 146 4.24 -11.06 17.89
N ALA A 147 3.55 -9.98 18.27
CA ALA A 147 2.11 -9.98 18.54
C ALA A 147 1.27 -9.86 17.26
N THR A 148 1.91 -9.69 16.10
CA THR A 148 1.24 -9.55 14.82
C THR A 148 0.83 -10.93 14.32
N GLU A 149 -0.45 -11.29 14.49
CA GLU A 149 -1.00 -12.58 14.05
C GLU A 149 -1.09 -12.75 12.52
N LEU A 150 -1.00 -11.66 11.74
CA LEU A 150 -1.01 -11.75 10.29
C LEU A 150 0.39 -12.07 9.79
N PRO A 151 0.52 -13.10 8.94
CA PRO A 151 1.80 -13.39 8.30
C PRO A 151 2.24 -12.16 7.50
N LEU A 152 3.49 -11.79 7.68
CA LEU A 152 4.16 -10.81 6.85
C LEU A 152 4.12 -11.30 5.39
N ASN A 153 4.03 -10.41 4.43
CA ASN A 153 4.24 -10.80 3.05
C ASN A 153 5.74 -11.04 2.79
N GLU A 154 6.06 -11.67 1.67
CA GLU A 154 7.45 -12.03 1.32
C GLU A 154 8.40 -10.82 1.33
N GLU A 155 7.92 -9.61 0.96
CA GLU A 155 8.70 -8.38 0.98
C GLU A 155 8.93 -7.86 2.41
N GLU A 156 7.93 -7.97 3.26
CA GLU A 156 8.01 -7.61 4.68
C GLU A 156 8.96 -8.56 5.44
N GLU A 157 8.87 -9.87 5.18
CA GLU A 157 9.76 -10.89 5.76
C GLU A 157 11.22 -10.70 5.31
N ALA A 158 11.45 -10.46 4.02
CA ALA A 158 12.79 -10.28 3.47
C ALA A 158 13.53 -9.08 4.08
N VAL A 159 12.80 -8.05 4.52
CA VAL A 159 13.39 -6.85 5.15
C VAL A 159 13.64 -7.07 6.65
N MET A 160 12.79 -7.86 7.33
CA MET A 160 12.97 -8.15 8.76
C MET A 160 14.12 -9.12 9.06
N VAL A 161 14.47 -9.99 8.12
CA VAL A 161 15.54 -11.00 8.29
C VAL A 161 16.95 -10.40 8.22
N VAL A 162 17.10 -9.15 7.78
CA VAL A 162 18.39 -8.45 7.79
C VAL A 162 18.64 -7.84 9.18
N GLU A 163 18.82 -8.69 10.19
CA GLU A 163 19.48 -8.31 11.44
C GLU A 163 20.99 -8.36 11.24
N TRP A 164 21.64 -7.25 11.53
CA TRP A 164 23.09 -7.03 11.47
C TRP A 164 23.78 -7.61 12.71
#